data_b78dab88decff8f354888ce89ee7e5fe
#
_entry.id   b78dab88decff8f354888ce89ee7e5fe
#
_cell.length_a   1.000
_cell.length_b   1.000
_cell.length_c   1.000
_cell.angle_alpha   90.00
_cell.angle_beta   90.00
_cell.angle_gamma   90.00
#
_symmetry.space_group_name_H-M   'P 1'
#
loop_
_entity.id
_entity.type
_entity.pdbx_description
1 polymer ?
#
loop_
_entity_poly.entity_id
_entity_poly.type
_entity_poly.pdbx_seq_one_letter_code
_entity_poly.pdbx_strand_id
1 'polypeptide(L)'
;VGLEMCIRDRNGYRHASTDDIVREAAISKGLLFHYFENKLGVYAFVYDYSVRYLLLELSTAVDAKETDLFILMQQVETGKMHAMCGYPYLQPFLNRAQAENVNEALVAVEERKQQMEEAYENIYARADLGKYAAAEDVVKLRKMMELTIKGLMNERILEDAFQPEMLYEEILEYLQLSRRLAERSGQPSDEEITEK
;
A
#
# COMPACT_ATOMS: atom_id res chain seq x y z
N VAL A 1 20.55 -2.85 3.28
CA VAL A 1 20.65 -3.10 4.75
C VAL A 1 20.19 -1.88 5.52
N GLY A 2 20.68 -0.64 5.24
CA GLY A 2 20.26 0.56 5.99
C GLY A 2 18.82 1.01 5.74
N LEU A 3 18.26 0.70 4.56
CA LEU A 3 16.90 1.09 4.18
C LEU A 3 15.84 0.29 4.95
N GLU A 4 16.07 -1.01 5.13
CA GLU A 4 15.17 -1.91 5.87
C GLU A 4 14.91 -1.43 7.29
N MET A 5 15.86 -0.76 7.87
CA MET A 5 15.80 -0.31 9.25
C MET A 5 15.07 1.00 9.45
N CYS A 6 15.28 1.98 8.56
CA CYS A 6 14.48 3.19 8.59
C CYS A 6 12.99 2.88 8.39
N ILE A 7 12.71 1.83 7.60
CA ILE A 7 11.37 1.35 7.31
C ILE A 7 10.80 0.54 8.50
N ARG A 8 11.67 -0.15 9.28
CA ARG A 8 11.26 -0.97 10.43
C ARG A 8 10.86 -0.14 11.67
N ASP A 9 11.20 1.15 11.72
CA ASP A 9 10.87 1.97 12.88
C ASP A 9 9.35 2.14 13.02
N ARG A 10 8.78 1.42 13.96
CA ARG A 10 7.33 1.36 14.27
C ARG A 10 6.77 2.69 14.80
N ASN A 11 7.62 3.71 15.00
CA ASN A 11 7.27 4.90 15.77
C ASN A 11 7.10 6.17 14.93
N GLY A 12 7.15 6.09 13.59
CA GLY A 12 7.07 7.25 12.69
C GLY A 12 8.30 8.17 12.75
N TYR A 13 8.25 9.30 12.05
CA TYR A 13 9.37 10.24 11.95
C TYR A 13 9.86 10.72 13.32
N ARG A 14 8.94 11.06 14.24
CA ARG A 14 9.30 11.66 15.55
C ARG A 14 10.23 10.75 16.37
N HIS A 15 9.95 9.45 16.40
CA HIS A 15 10.64 8.47 17.25
C HIS A 15 11.73 7.67 16.53
N ALA A 16 11.91 7.87 15.21
CA ALA A 16 13.01 7.26 14.47
C ALA A 16 14.36 7.72 15.05
N SER A 17 15.22 6.76 15.40
CA SER A 17 16.54 7.02 15.98
C SER A 17 17.63 6.93 14.92
N THR A 18 18.33 8.03 14.67
CA THR A 18 19.50 8.02 13.78
C THR A 18 20.64 7.18 14.34
N ASP A 19 20.70 6.99 15.66
CA ASP A 19 21.70 6.11 16.30
C ASP A 19 21.43 4.64 16.03
N ASP A 20 20.14 4.25 15.98
CA ASP A 20 19.75 2.89 15.59
C ASP A 20 20.04 2.66 14.10
N ILE A 21 19.78 3.64 13.24
CA ILE A 21 20.08 3.56 11.80
C ILE A 21 21.57 3.33 11.57
N VAL A 22 22.46 4.12 12.19
CA VAL A 22 23.92 3.98 11.99
C VAL A 22 24.44 2.66 12.58
N ARG A 23 23.88 2.21 13.71
CA ARG A 23 24.30 0.95 14.34
C ARG A 23 23.99 -0.24 13.43
N GLU A 24 22.81 -0.33 12.87
CA GLU A 24 22.42 -1.46 12.06
C GLU A 24 22.93 -1.37 10.62
N ALA A 25 23.07 -0.17 10.06
CA ALA A 25 23.73 0.03 8.77
C ALA A 25 25.26 -0.19 8.85
N ALA A 26 25.79 -0.36 10.05
CA ALA A 26 27.23 -0.46 10.30
C ALA A 26 28.05 0.69 9.70
N ILE A 27 27.49 1.92 9.75
CA ILE A 27 28.13 3.15 9.27
C ILE A 27 28.39 4.10 10.44
N SER A 28 29.22 5.12 10.23
CA SER A 28 29.39 6.18 11.23
C SER A 28 28.27 7.24 11.12
N LYS A 29 27.95 7.87 12.25
CA LYS A 29 27.01 9.00 12.28
C LYS A 29 27.46 10.16 11.41
N GLY A 30 28.77 10.41 11.34
CA GLY A 30 29.36 11.40 10.46
C GLY A 30 29.12 11.09 8.97
N LEU A 31 29.21 9.82 8.58
CA LEU A 31 28.93 9.40 7.20
C LEU A 31 27.44 9.59 6.86
N LEU A 32 26.53 9.20 7.78
CA LEU A 32 25.09 9.42 7.57
C LEU A 32 24.79 10.88 7.32
N PHE A 33 25.26 11.78 8.18
CA PHE A 33 24.96 13.23 8.06
C PHE A 33 25.78 13.93 6.97
N HIS A 34 26.85 13.31 6.49
CA HIS A 34 27.53 13.80 5.28
C HIS A 34 26.65 13.69 4.04
N TYR A 35 25.87 12.60 3.93
CA TYR A 35 24.97 12.40 2.77
C TYR A 35 23.57 13.03 2.96
N PHE A 36 23.03 13.04 4.17
CA PHE A 36 21.63 13.39 4.41
C PHE A 36 21.44 14.65 5.26
N GLU A 37 22.54 15.30 5.67
CA GLU A 37 22.59 16.52 6.48
C GLU A 37 21.93 16.37 7.87
N ASN A 38 20.71 15.82 7.94
CA ASN A 38 19.94 15.66 9.17
C ASN A 38 18.95 14.47 9.07
N LYS A 39 18.21 14.22 10.16
CA LYS A 39 17.20 13.17 10.23
C LYS A 39 16.09 13.33 9.18
N LEU A 40 15.69 14.57 8.88
CA LEU A 40 14.65 14.85 7.88
C LEU A 40 15.11 14.45 6.49
N GLY A 41 16.37 14.72 6.12
CA GLY A 41 16.95 14.29 4.86
C GLY A 41 16.97 12.77 4.72
N VAL A 42 17.29 12.03 5.80
CA VAL A 42 17.20 10.55 5.81
C VAL A 42 15.76 10.10 5.55
N TYR A 43 14.80 10.68 6.27
CA TYR A 43 13.39 10.33 6.14
C TYR A 43 12.84 10.59 4.74
N ALA A 44 13.10 11.77 4.19
CA ALA A 44 12.68 12.15 2.83
C ALA A 44 13.28 11.23 1.78
N PHE A 45 14.57 10.88 1.90
CA PHE A 45 15.24 9.95 0.99
C PHE A 45 14.61 8.55 1.04
N VAL A 46 14.38 8.01 2.24
CA VAL A 46 13.77 6.68 2.40
C VAL A 46 12.36 6.68 1.82
N TYR A 47 11.60 7.74 2.04
CA TYR A 47 10.25 7.89 1.48
C TYR A 47 10.28 7.94 -0.05
N ASP A 48 11.12 8.81 -0.63
CA ASP A 48 11.31 8.92 -2.09
C ASP A 48 11.69 7.58 -2.72
N TYR A 49 12.67 6.90 -2.13
CA TYR A 49 13.09 5.59 -2.61
C TYR A 49 11.96 4.56 -2.53
N SER A 50 11.24 4.51 -1.41
CA SER A 50 10.13 3.58 -1.20
C SER A 50 9.01 3.79 -2.22
N VAL A 51 8.63 5.04 -2.48
CA VAL A 51 7.61 5.36 -3.49
C VAL A 51 8.08 4.96 -4.90
N ARG A 52 9.30 5.32 -5.27
CA ARG A 52 9.84 4.95 -6.60
C ARG A 52 9.89 3.44 -6.80
N TYR A 53 10.34 2.71 -5.79
CA TYR A 53 10.41 1.26 -5.86
C TYR A 53 9.02 0.64 -5.97
N LEU A 54 8.06 1.11 -5.15
CA LEU A 54 6.67 0.67 -5.25
C LEU A 54 6.07 0.96 -6.64
N LEU A 55 6.26 2.18 -7.17
CA LEU A 55 5.74 2.54 -8.50
C LEU A 55 6.35 1.70 -9.62
N LEU A 56 7.62 1.30 -9.49
CA LEU A 56 8.27 0.38 -10.42
C LEU A 56 7.57 -0.99 -10.39
N GLU A 57 7.36 -1.56 -9.21
CA GLU A 57 6.68 -2.86 -9.06
C GLU A 57 5.23 -2.78 -9.57
N LEU A 58 4.50 -1.70 -9.27
CA LEU A 58 3.15 -1.49 -9.80
C LEU A 58 3.14 -1.41 -11.33
N SER A 59 4.11 -0.72 -11.94
CA SER A 59 4.21 -0.61 -13.40
C SER A 59 4.45 -1.96 -14.10
N THR A 60 5.03 -2.90 -13.38
CA THR A 60 5.28 -4.27 -13.87
C THR A 60 4.09 -5.19 -13.65
N ALA A 61 3.40 -5.05 -12.51
CA ALA A 61 2.32 -5.94 -12.11
C ALA A 61 0.96 -5.56 -12.72
N VAL A 62 0.73 -4.26 -13.02
CA VAL A 62 -0.58 -3.78 -13.48
C VAL A 62 -0.63 -3.69 -15.00
N ASP A 63 -1.50 -4.49 -15.62
CA ASP A 63 -1.75 -4.40 -17.07
C ASP A 63 -2.41 -3.06 -17.41
N ALA A 64 -1.79 -2.33 -18.34
CA ALA A 64 -2.28 -1.02 -18.80
C ALA A 64 -3.64 -1.07 -19.48
N LYS A 65 -4.09 -2.23 -19.95
CA LYS A 65 -5.37 -2.43 -20.64
C LYS A 65 -6.48 -3.01 -19.76
N GLU A 66 -6.13 -3.39 -18.53
CA GLU A 66 -7.12 -3.96 -17.62
C GLU A 66 -8.16 -2.91 -17.20
N THR A 67 -9.42 -3.33 -17.16
CA THR A 67 -10.56 -2.49 -16.80
C THR A 67 -11.50 -3.15 -15.76
N ASP A 68 -11.26 -4.40 -15.40
CA ASP A 68 -12.01 -5.03 -14.30
C ASP A 68 -11.46 -4.55 -12.96
N LEU A 69 -12.32 -3.95 -12.13
CA LEU A 69 -11.90 -3.36 -10.86
C LEU A 69 -11.22 -4.36 -9.93
N PHE A 70 -11.77 -5.57 -9.81
CA PHE A 70 -11.20 -6.58 -8.88
C PHE A 70 -9.88 -7.16 -9.39
N ILE A 71 -9.72 -7.26 -10.72
CA ILE A 71 -8.43 -7.62 -11.33
C ILE A 71 -7.40 -6.49 -11.12
N LEU A 72 -7.79 -5.24 -11.32
CA LEU A 72 -6.92 -4.09 -11.03
C LEU A 72 -6.47 -4.09 -9.55
N MET A 73 -7.41 -4.34 -8.60
CA MET A 73 -7.07 -4.44 -7.19
C MET A 73 -6.10 -5.60 -6.92
N GLN A 74 -6.33 -6.76 -7.50
CA GLN A 74 -5.42 -7.91 -7.39
C GLN A 74 -4.04 -7.58 -7.93
N GLN A 75 -3.93 -6.96 -9.11
CA GLN A 75 -2.65 -6.58 -9.72
C GLN A 75 -1.91 -5.55 -8.87
N VAL A 76 -2.61 -4.58 -8.28
CA VAL A 76 -2.04 -3.63 -7.34
C VAL A 76 -1.47 -4.33 -6.11
N GLU A 77 -2.20 -5.26 -5.52
CA GLU A 77 -1.70 -6.02 -4.37
C GLU A 77 -0.54 -6.95 -4.74
N THR A 78 -0.52 -7.49 -5.98
CA THR A 78 0.65 -8.21 -6.52
C THR A 78 1.90 -7.32 -6.55
N GLY A 79 1.80 -6.11 -7.06
CA GLY A 79 2.92 -5.16 -7.07
C GLY A 79 3.40 -4.80 -5.67
N LYS A 80 2.48 -4.59 -4.72
CA LYS A 80 2.81 -4.34 -3.31
C LYS A 80 3.50 -5.55 -2.67
N MET A 81 3.03 -6.76 -2.94
CA MET A 81 3.64 -8.00 -2.47
C MET A 81 5.06 -8.13 -3.01
N HIS A 82 5.30 -7.92 -4.31
CA HIS A 82 6.65 -7.93 -4.88
C HIS A 82 7.55 -6.88 -4.21
N ALA A 83 7.05 -5.67 -3.98
CA ALA A 83 7.81 -4.63 -3.27
C ALA A 83 8.19 -5.06 -1.85
N MET A 84 7.28 -5.74 -1.13
CA MET A 84 7.54 -6.25 0.22
C MET A 84 8.45 -7.48 0.24
N CYS A 85 8.48 -8.30 -0.80
CA CYS A 85 9.48 -9.38 -0.93
C CYS A 85 10.91 -8.81 -0.99
N GLY A 86 11.09 -7.66 -1.64
CA GLY A 86 12.37 -6.93 -1.63
C GLY A 86 12.64 -6.20 -0.32
N TYR A 87 11.62 -5.54 0.22
CA TYR A 87 11.69 -4.72 1.43
C TYR A 87 10.44 -4.94 2.31
N PRO A 88 10.43 -5.90 3.24
CA PRO A 88 9.23 -6.33 3.97
C PRO A 88 8.47 -5.21 4.69
N TYR A 89 9.17 -4.17 5.12
CA TYR A 89 8.57 -3.05 5.84
C TYR A 89 8.22 -1.83 4.96
N LEU A 90 8.41 -1.92 3.64
CA LEU A 90 8.18 -0.80 2.73
C LEU A 90 6.73 -0.29 2.79
N GLN A 91 5.76 -1.17 2.60
CA GLN A 91 4.34 -0.78 2.62
C GLN A 91 3.88 -0.34 4.04
N PRO A 92 4.26 -1.03 5.13
CA PRO A 92 4.03 -0.53 6.49
C PRO A 92 4.60 0.86 6.75
N PHE A 93 5.80 1.15 6.25
CA PHE A 93 6.39 2.48 6.34
C PHE A 93 5.58 3.54 5.59
N LEU A 94 5.20 3.28 4.33
CA LEU A 94 4.37 4.20 3.54
C LEU A 94 3.00 4.43 4.18
N ASN A 95 2.35 3.39 4.71
CA ASN A 95 1.08 3.51 5.42
C ASN A 95 1.21 4.38 6.67
N ARG A 96 2.31 4.27 7.38
CA ARG A 96 2.58 5.09 8.57
C ARG A 96 2.89 6.54 8.21
N ALA A 97 3.65 6.76 7.15
CA ALA A 97 3.93 8.11 6.66
C ALA A 97 2.65 8.87 6.28
N GLN A 98 1.60 8.17 5.83
CA GLN A 98 0.27 8.77 5.61
C GLN A 98 -0.41 9.25 6.90
N ALA A 99 -0.08 8.67 8.04
CA ALA A 99 -0.61 9.04 9.35
C ALA A 99 0.33 9.98 10.14
N GLU A 100 1.44 10.44 9.51
CA GLU A 100 2.38 11.36 10.12
C GLU A 100 1.71 12.72 10.41
N ASN A 101 2.10 13.37 11.50
CA ASN A 101 1.55 14.65 11.93
C ASN A 101 2.62 15.73 12.19
N VAL A 102 3.88 15.41 11.93
CA VAL A 102 4.98 16.38 12.04
C VAL A 102 5.07 17.18 10.74
N ASN A 103 4.78 18.47 10.82
CA ASN A 103 4.65 19.34 9.64
C ASN A 103 5.88 19.34 8.74
N GLU A 104 7.10 19.36 9.30
CA GLU A 104 8.33 19.31 8.50
C GLU A 104 8.48 18.01 7.72
N ALA A 105 8.06 16.87 8.31
CA ALA A 105 8.09 15.58 7.65
C ALA A 105 7.04 15.49 6.53
N LEU A 106 5.84 16.03 6.75
CA LEU A 106 4.77 16.10 5.74
C LEU A 106 5.21 16.91 4.52
N VAL A 107 5.75 18.12 4.74
CA VAL A 107 6.23 18.99 3.66
C VAL A 107 7.36 18.33 2.87
N ALA A 108 8.28 17.64 3.56
CA ALA A 108 9.44 17.00 2.91
C ALA A 108 9.07 15.84 1.96
N VAL A 109 7.90 15.22 2.13
CA VAL A 109 7.48 14.07 1.31
C VAL A 109 6.27 14.37 0.41
N GLU A 110 5.71 15.58 0.47
CA GLU A 110 4.43 15.92 -0.18
C GLU A 110 4.43 15.65 -1.69
N GLU A 111 5.46 16.07 -2.40
CA GLU A 111 5.57 15.84 -3.85
C GLU A 111 5.51 14.35 -4.20
N ARG A 112 6.23 13.51 -3.46
CA ARG A 112 6.25 12.06 -3.70
C ARG A 112 4.95 11.38 -3.30
N LYS A 113 4.32 11.88 -2.25
CA LYS A 113 3.00 11.42 -1.83
C LYS A 113 1.98 11.68 -2.93
N GLN A 114 1.94 12.89 -3.49
CA GLN A 114 1.06 13.23 -4.60
C GLN A 114 1.29 12.35 -5.82
N GLN A 115 2.55 12.10 -6.21
CA GLN A 115 2.88 11.21 -7.32
C GLN A 115 2.37 9.77 -7.09
N MET A 116 2.45 9.26 -5.87
CA MET A 116 1.93 7.95 -5.52
C MET A 116 0.39 7.93 -5.59
N GLU A 117 -0.27 8.95 -5.05
CA GLU A 117 -1.73 9.09 -5.07
C GLU A 117 -2.25 9.18 -6.52
N GLU A 118 -1.64 10.01 -7.36
CA GLU A 118 -1.96 10.12 -8.79
C GLU A 118 -1.77 8.79 -9.53
N ALA A 119 -0.73 8.02 -9.21
CA ALA A 119 -0.53 6.71 -9.82
C ALA A 119 -1.66 5.74 -9.48
N TYR A 120 -2.10 5.69 -8.21
CA TYR A 120 -3.25 4.88 -7.81
C TYR A 120 -4.56 5.36 -8.46
N GLU A 121 -4.79 6.68 -8.49
CA GLU A 121 -5.96 7.25 -9.17
C GLU A 121 -6.00 6.86 -10.65
N ASN A 122 -4.87 6.98 -11.35
CA ASN A 122 -4.74 6.60 -12.76
C ASN A 122 -4.96 5.11 -13.00
N ILE A 123 -4.56 4.24 -12.07
CA ILE A 123 -4.85 2.80 -12.16
C ILE A 123 -6.36 2.56 -12.05
N TYR A 124 -7.00 3.09 -11.02
CA TYR A 124 -8.40 2.80 -10.73
C TYR A 124 -9.39 3.59 -11.60
N ALA A 125 -8.99 4.72 -12.18
CA ALA A 125 -9.81 5.46 -13.16
C ALA A 125 -10.12 4.67 -14.43
N ARG A 126 -9.35 3.59 -14.70
CA ARG A 126 -9.59 2.69 -15.84
C ARG A 126 -10.71 1.68 -15.60
N ALA A 127 -11.15 1.54 -14.33
CA ALA A 127 -12.16 0.55 -13.99
C ALA A 127 -13.50 0.84 -14.67
N ASP A 128 -14.00 -0.11 -15.45
CA ASP A 128 -15.33 -0.08 -16.02
C ASP A 128 -16.37 -0.54 -14.99
N LEU A 129 -16.92 0.41 -14.26
CA LEU A 129 -17.96 0.15 -13.26
C LEU A 129 -19.30 -0.21 -13.88
N GLY A 130 -19.52 0.05 -15.18
CA GLY A 130 -20.73 -0.33 -15.89
C GLY A 130 -20.92 -1.85 -16.03
N LYS A 131 -19.89 -2.64 -15.75
CA LYS A 131 -19.97 -4.11 -15.69
C LYS A 131 -20.76 -4.63 -14.47
N TYR A 132 -20.99 -3.78 -13.47
CA TYR A 132 -21.64 -4.16 -12.21
C TYR A 132 -23.01 -3.49 -12.12
N ALA A 133 -24.04 -4.23 -11.69
CA ALA A 133 -25.41 -3.73 -11.64
C ALA A 133 -25.61 -2.62 -10.60
N ALA A 134 -24.78 -2.57 -9.56
CA ALA A 134 -24.80 -1.57 -8.50
C ALA A 134 -23.44 -0.88 -8.35
N ALA A 135 -23.12 0.04 -9.25
CA ALA A 135 -21.81 0.74 -9.27
C ALA A 135 -21.48 1.44 -7.95
N GLU A 136 -22.49 2.02 -7.26
CA GLU A 136 -22.27 2.66 -5.95
C GLU A 136 -21.82 1.67 -4.86
N ASP A 137 -22.37 0.45 -4.87
CA ASP A 137 -21.98 -0.58 -3.91
C ASP A 137 -20.59 -1.12 -4.21
N VAL A 138 -20.20 -1.20 -5.47
CA VAL A 138 -18.83 -1.58 -5.89
C VAL A 138 -17.81 -0.57 -5.38
N VAL A 139 -18.10 0.72 -5.42
CA VAL A 139 -17.26 1.78 -4.85
C VAL A 139 -17.10 1.59 -3.33
N LYS A 140 -18.20 1.27 -2.62
CA LYS A 140 -18.16 0.98 -1.19
C LYS A 140 -17.36 -0.30 -0.89
N LEU A 141 -17.55 -1.37 -1.68
CA LEU A 141 -16.78 -2.61 -1.56
C LEU A 141 -15.28 -2.36 -1.76
N ARG A 142 -14.89 -1.56 -2.74
CA ARG A 142 -13.50 -1.14 -2.90
C ARG A 142 -12.97 -0.48 -1.63
N LYS A 143 -13.72 0.49 -1.08
CA LYS A 143 -13.33 1.18 0.15
C LYS A 143 -13.22 0.23 1.35
N MET A 144 -14.14 -0.71 1.48
CA MET A 144 -14.07 -1.77 2.50
C MET A 144 -12.82 -2.63 2.34
N MET A 145 -12.49 -3.01 1.10
CA MET A 145 -11.27 -3.78 0.83
C MET A 145 -10.00 -3.02 1.16
N GLU A 146 -9.90 -1.73 0.82
CA GLU A 146 -8.75 -0.90 1.21
C GLU A 146 -8.55 -0.88 2.73
N LEU A 147 -9.63 -0.76 3.50
CA LEU A 147 -9.58 -0.79 4.97
C LEU A 147 -9.24 -2.18 5.51
N THR A 148 -9.78 -3.23 4.92
CA THR A 148 -9.49 -4.63 5.28
C THR A 148 -8.01 -4.95 5.05
N ILE A 149 -7.48 -4.64 3.86
CA ILE A 149 -6.06 -4.86 3.52
C ILE A 149 -5.14 -4.12 4.49
N LYS A 150 -5.49 -2.88 4.83
CA LYS A 150 -4.72 -2.09 5.81
C LYS A 150 -4.77 -2.71 7.21
N GLY A 151 -5.93 -3.25 7.61
CA GLY A 151 -6.10 -3.98 8.87
C GLY A 151 -5.25 -5.24 8.92
N LEU A 152 -5.38 -6.11 7.92
CA LEU A 152 -4.60 -7.35 7.80
C LEU A 152 -3.10 -7.09 7.84
N MET A 153 -2.63 -6.09 7.10
CA MET A 153 -1.22 -5.72 7.12
C MET A 153 -0.75 -5.30 8.52
N ASN A 154 -1.54 -4.50 9.24
CA ASN A 154 -1.19 -4.07 10.58
C ASN A 154 -1.14 -5.24 11.59
N GLU A 155 -1.96 -6.26 11.41
CA GLU A 155 -1.92 -7.48 12.22
C GLU A 155 -0.70 -8.32 11.88
N ARG A 156 -0.52 -8.65 10.61
CA ARG A 156 0.56 -9.54 10.14
C ARG A 156 1.96 -8.99 10.34
N ILE A 157 2.16 -7.68 10.22
CA ILE A 157 3.49 -7.08 10.43
C ILE A 157 3.99 -7.19 11.88
N LEU A 158 3.12 -7.50 12.82
CA LEU A 158 3.47 -7.72 14.23
C LEU A 158 3.97 -9.15 14.49
N GLU A 159 3.79 -10.07 13.56
CA GLU A 159 4.26 -11.44 13.65
C GLU A 159 5.79 -11.49 13.51
N ASP A 160 6.44 -12.38 14.26
CA ASP A 160 7.91 -12.50 14.27
C ASP A 160 8.48 -12.95 12.91
N ALA A 161 7.69 -13.64 12.10
CA ALA A 161 8.05 -14.14 10.78
C ALA A 161 7.07 -13.64 9.70
N PHE A 162 6.99 -12.32 9.53
CA PHE A 162 6.14 -11.72 8.49
C PHE A 162 6.56 -12.18 7.09
N GLN A 163 5.61 -12.77 6.35
CA GLN A 163 5.78 -13.24 4.98
C GLN A 163 4.78 -12.51 4.07
N PRO A 164 5.24 -11.66 3.15
CA PRO A 164 4.39 -10.91 2.24
C PRO A 164 3.46 -11.78 1.40
N GLU A 165 3.94 -12.96 0.99
CA GLU A 165 3.18 -13.93 0.19
C GLU A 165 1.96 -14.46 0.93
N MET A 166 2.08 -14.77 2.23
CA MET A 166 0.96 -15.25 3.04
C MET A 166 -0.09 -14.16 3.24
N LEU A 167 0.35 -12.91 3.46
CA LEU A 167 -0.56 -11.76 3.51
C LEU A 167 -1.29 -11.59 2.16
N TYR A 168 -0.57 -11.72 1.05
CA TYR A 168 -1.16 -11.61 -0.28
C TYR A 168 -2.21 -12.71 -0.54
N GLU A 169 -1.94 -13.96 -0.19
CA GLU A 169 -2.91 -15.06 -0.31
C GLU A 169 -4.20 -14.77 0.47
N GLU A 170 -4.06 -14.29 1.70
CA GLU A 170 -5.21 -13.91 2.53
C GLU A 170 -5.99 -12.73 1.90
N ILE A 171 -5.32 -11.72 1.38
CA ILE A 171 -5.95 -10.60 0.65
C ILE A 171 -6.75 -11.11 -0.56
N LEU A 172 -6.23 -12.09 -1.30
CA LEU A 172 -6.94 -12.66 -2.45
C LEU A 172 -8.27 -13.31 -2.07
N GLU A 173 -8.35 -13.97 -0.91
CA GLU A 173 -9.61 -14.56 -0.43
C GLU A 173 -10.69 -13.49 -0.20
N TYR A 174 -10.31 -12.36 0.41
CA TYR A 174 -11.23 -11.22 0.62
C TYR A 174 -11.61 -10.52 -0.70
N LEU A 175 -10.68 -10.38 -1.64
CA LEU A 175 -10.97 -9.85 -2.97
C LEU A 175 -11.97 -10.71 -3.74
N GLN A 176 -11.80 -12.04 -3.70
CA GLN A 176 -12.72 -12.99 -4.31
C GLN A 176 -14.12 -12.94 -3.68
N LEU A 177 -14.19 -12.81 -2.34
CA LEU A 177 -15.46 -12.63 -1.64
C LEU A 177 -16.15 -11.32 -2.10
N SER A 178 -15.42 -10.20 -2.12
CA SER A 178 -15.94 -8.91 -2.53
C SER A 178 -16.43 -8.92 -3.98
N ARG A 179 -15.71 -9.60 -4.87
CA ARG A 179 -16.13 -9.79 -6.27
C ARG A 179 -17.47 -10.53 -6.36
N ARG A 180 -17.60 -11.66 -5.64
CA ARG A 180 -18.87 -12.42 -5.60
C ARG A 180 -20.04 -11.60 -5.07
N LEU A 181 -19.81 -10.72 -4.09
CA LEU A 181 -20.84 -9.81 -3.59
C LEU A 181 -21.26 -8.78 -4.65
N ALA A 182 -20.29 -8.19 -5.36
CA ALA A 182 -20.55 -7.25 -6.44
C ALA A 182 -21.35 -7.88 -7.62
N GLU A 183 -21.05 -9.14 -7.94
CA GLU A 183 -21.74 -9.88 -9.02
C GLU A 183 -23.16 -10.29 -8.61
N ARG A 184 -23.41 -10.66 -7.34
CA ARG A 184 -24.75 -11.04 -6.84
C ARG A 184 -25.70 -9.86 -6.69
N SER A 185 -25.21 -8.69 -6.39
CA SER A 185 -26.05 -7.48 -6.29
C SER A 185 -26.75 -7.12 -7.60
N GLY A 186 -26.39 -7.78 -8.71
CA GLY A 186 -27.02 -7.61 -10.02
C GLY A 186 -28.08 -8.65 -10.39
N GLN A 187 -28.32 -9.67 -9.56
CA GLN A 187 -29.39 -10.61 -9.82
C GLN A 187 -30.66 -10.15 -9.10
N PRO A 188 -31.83 -10.10 -9.79
CA PRO A 188 -33.09 -9.84 -9.12
C PRO A 188 -33.28 -10.89 -8.03
N SER A 189 -33.69 -10.46 -6.85
CA SER A 189 -34.01 -11.36 -5.74
C SER A 189 -35.10 -12.32 -6.20
N ASP A 190 -34.94 -13.63 -5.97
CA ASP A 190 -35.90 -14.69 -6.30
C ASP A 190 -37.29 -14.47 -5.64
N GLU A 191 -37.47 -13.43 -4.82
CA GLU A 191 -38.75 -13.09 -4.18
C GLU A 191 -39.74 -12.34 -5.11
N GLU A 192 -39.30 -11.77 -6.25
CA GLU A 192 -40.20 -11.11 -7.22
C GLU A 192 -40.86 -12.08 -8.22
N ILE A 193 -40.57 -13.38 -8.17
CA ILE A 193 -41.11 -14.37 -9.11
C ILE A 193 -42.38 -15.06 -8.58
N THR A 194 -42.80 -14.78 -7.34
CA THR A 194 -43.94 -15.51 -6.72
C THR A 194 -45.28 -14.75 -6.73
N GLU A 195 -45.35 -13.58 -7.32
CA GLU A 195 -46.65 -12.85 -7.53
C GLU A 195 -46.94 -12.60 -9.01
N LYS A 196 -47.37 -13.66 -9.71
CA LYS A 196 -48.24 -13.56 -10.88
C LYS A 196 -49.11 -14.80 -11.05
#